data_72c421cb6dacd42726145e08bbd10c1c
#
_entry.id   72c421cb6dacd42726145e08bbd10c1c
#
_cell.length_a   1.000
_cell.length_b   1.000
_cell.length_c   1.000
_cell.angle_alpha   90.00
_cell.angle_beta   90.00
_cell.angle_gamma   90.00
#
_symmetry.space_group_name_H-M   'P 1'
#
loop_
_entity.id
_entity.type
_entity.pdbx_description
1 polymer ?
#
loop_
_entity_poly.entity_id
_entity_poly.type
_entity_poly.pdbx_seq_one_letter_code
_entity_poly.pdbx_strand_id
1 'polypeptide(L)'
;VNFFDTAPVYVQGMSETATGIALQRHPRDSYFLSTKMSNFSNASRENSIMMYENSFKNLQVDYFDYYLLHNIGGSIRDFNRRFIDNGMLDFLVEEREKGRIRNLGWSFHGSADVFDHILAYHEKVHWDFVLIQMNYSDWRNARGRNVNAEYLYTELEKRGIPALIMEPLLGGRLSNVPAHIEARLKMQEPDRSVASWSFRFNGSYPNILCMLSGMVYEEHLQDNILSFSPFTPLTDDEKEFLFETAELMLQYPTIPCNDCKYCM
;
A
#
# COMPACT_ATOMS: atom_id res chain seq x y z
N VAL A 1 -13.20 7.88 -7.50
CA VAL A 1 -12.37 6.77 -7.01
C VAL A 1 -12.69 5.53 -7.83
N ASN A 2 -11.68 4.89 -8.38
CA ASN A 2 -11.85 3.72 -9.25
C ASN A 2 -10.80 2.63 -9.03
N PHE A 3 -9.99 2.68 -7.96
CA PHE A 3 -9.07 1.63 -7.56
C PHE A 3 -9.53 1.03 -6.23
N PHE A 4 -9.73 -0.30 -6.19
CA PHE A 4 -10.19 -1.04 -5.03
C PHE A 4 -9.19 -2.10 -4.65
N ASP A 5 -8.72 -2.07 -3.40
CA ASP A 5 -7.74 -3.01 -2.85
C ASP A 5 -8.36 -3.89 -1.77
N THR A 6 -8.12 -5.19 -1.85
CA THR A 6 -8.57 -6.17 -0.87
C THR A 6 -7.54 -7.29 -0.68
N ALA A 7 -7.85 -8.28 0.15
CA ALA A 7 -7.09 -9.51 0.31
C ALA A 7 -7.96 -10.63 0.92
N PRO A 8 -7.62 -11.91 0.69
CA PRO A 8 -8.34 -13.05 1.26
C PRO A 8 -8.45 -13.05 2.77
N VAL A 9 -7.47 -12.46 3.47
CA VAL A 9 -7.42 -12.45 4.96
C VAL A 9 -8.06 -11.22 5.59
N TYR A 10 -8.47 -10.22 4.81
CA TYR A 10 -9.04 -9.01 5.35
C TYR A 10 -10.46 -9.25 5.88
N VAL A 11 -10.80 -8.56 6.98
CA VAL A 11 -12.10 -8.65 7.63
C VAL A 11 -12.50 -10.12 7.88
N GLN A 12 -11.58 -10.90 8.47
CA GLN A 12 -11.79 -12.33 8.78
C GLN A 12 -12.21 -13.17 7.55
N GLY A 13 -11.69 -12.82 6.37
CA GLY A 13 -11.95 -13.53 5.11
C GLY A 13 -13.19 -13.05 4.33
N MET A 14 -13.90 -12.04 4.83
CA MET A 14 -15.13 -11.55 4.19
C MET A 14 -14.90 -10.43 3.16
N SER A 15 -13.72 -9.79 3.16
CA SER A 15 -13.47 -8.58 2.38
C SER A 15 -13.62 -8.79 0.87
N GLU A 16 -13.06 -9.86 0.32
CA GLU A 16 -13.19 -10.14 -1.12
C GLU A 16 -14.64 -10.33 -1.55
N THR A 17 -15.41 -11.13 -0.78
CA THR A 17 -16.83 -11.37 -1.08
C THR A 17 -17.65 -10.07 -1.02
N ALA A 18 -17.44 -9.25 0.00
CA ALA A 18 -18.13 -7.96 0.13
C ALA A 18 -17.77 -7.01 -1.02
N THR A 19 -16.48 -6.95 -1.38
CA THR A 19 -15.98 -6.15 -2.51
C THR A 19 -16.59 -6.64 -3.84
N GLY A 20 -16.61 -7.94 -4.09
CA GLY A 20 -17.20 -8.54 -5.29
C GLY A 20 -18.68 -8.17 -5.44
N ILE A 21 -19.48 -8.34 -4.37
CA ILE A 21 -20.90 -7.95 -4.36
C ILE A 21 -21.09 -6.45 -4.65
N ALA A 22 -20.26 -5.61 -4.05
CA ALA A 22 -20.38 -4.16 -4.24
C ALA A 22 -20.04 -3.74 -5.68
N LEU A 23 -18.98 -4.30 -6.25
CA LEU A 23 -18.47 -3.92 -7.56
C LEU A 23 -19.28 -4.49 -8.74
N GLN A 24 -20.06 -5.55 -8.56
CA GLN A 24 -20.94 -6.09 -9.61
C GLN A 24 -21.96 -5.07 -10.16
N ARG A 25 -22.21 -3.99 -9.44
CA ARG A 25 -23.12 -2.94 -9.88
C ARG A 25 -22.50 -2.01 -10.93
N HIS A 26 -21.21 -2.18 -11.22
CA HIS A 26 -20.44 -1.32 -12.10
C HIS A 26 -19.82 -2.14 -13.24
N PRO A 27 -19.69 -1.59 -14.46
CA PRO A 27 -18.97 -2.25 -15.53
C PRO A 27 -17.53 -2.61 -15.08
N ARG A 28 -17.08 -3.82 -15.40
CA ARG A 28 -15.77 -4.33 -14.96
C ARG A 28 -14.59 -3.46 -15.42
N ASP A 29 -14.69 -2.83 -16.55
CA ASP A 29 -13.70 -1.92 -17.15
C ASP A 29 -13.70 -0.50 -16.57
N SER A 30 -14.66 -0.18 -15.68
CA SER A 30 -14.76 1.13 -15.04
C SER A 30 -13.92 1.25 -13.77
N TYR A 31 -13.30 0.16 -13.29
CA TYR A 31 -12.49 0.16 -12.08
C TYR A 31 -11.30 -0.79 -12.18
N PHE A 32 -10.29 -0.51 -11.36
CA PHE A 32 -9.14 -1.37 -11.10
C PHE A 32 -9.34 -2.15 -9.81
N LEU A 33 -9.03 -3.45 -9.84
CA LEU A 33 -9.17 -4.36 -8.72
C LEU A 33 -7.84 -4.97 -8.34
N SER A 34 -7.50 -4.88 -7.07
CA SER A 34 -6.29 -5.42 -6.46
C SER A 34 -6.65 -6.47 -5.40
N THR A 35 -6.01 -7.64 -5.45
CA THR A 35 -6.02 -8.63 -4.36
C THR A 35 -4.66 -9.32 -4.21
N LYS A 36 -4.52 -10.25 -3.24
CA LYS A 36 -3.20 -10.67 -2.77
C LYS A 36 -3.12 -12.16 -2.46
N MET A 37 -1.94 -12.77 -2.67
CA MET A 37 -1.60 -14.11 -2.19
C MET A 37 -1.25 -14.07 -0.70
N SER A 38 -2.20 -14.44 0.16
CA SER A 38 -2.08 -14.36 1.63
C SER A 38 -1.79 -15.73 2.28
N ASN A 39 -0.92 -16.53 1.70
CA ASN A 39 -0.60 -17.90 2.11
C ASN A 39 0.35 -18.00 3.32
N PHE A 40 0.10 -17.21 4.35
CA PHE A 40 0.97 -17.09 5.55
C PHE A 40 1.08 -18.39 6.34
N SER A 41 -0.06 -18.98 6.70
CA SER A 41 -0.14 -20.13 7.59
C SER A 41 0.14 -21.45 6.86
N ASN A 42 -0.36 -21.56 5.62
CA ASN A 42 -0.16 -22.74 4.79
C ASN A 42 0.31 -22.33 3.40
N ALA A 43 1.60 -22.46 3.16
CA ALA A 43 2.25 -22.14 1.91
C ALA A 43 2.41 -23.34 0.98
N SER A 44 1.65 -24.44 1.17
CA SER A 44 1.66 -25.52 0.18
C SER A 44 1.16 -24.99 -1.17
N ARG A 45 1.66 -25.57 -2.27
CA ARG A 45 1.27 -25.18 -3.62
C ARG A 45 -0.24 -25.34 -3.82
N GLU A 46 -0.80 -26.44 -3.35
CA GLU A 46 -2.23 -26.77 -3.48
C GLU A 46 -3.09 -25.72 -2.77
N ASN A 47 -2.75 -25.37 -1.54
CA ASN A 47 -3.47 -24.35 -0.78
C ASN A 47 -3.36 -22.97 -1.41
N SER A 48 -2.18 -22.62 -1.92
CA SER A 48 -1.94 -21.33 -2.57
C SER A 48 -2.73 -21.20 -3.87
N ILE A 49 -2.79 -22.24 -4.71
CA ILE A 49 -3.60 -22.28 -5.92
C ILE A 49 -5.09 -22.21 -5.55
N MET A 50 -5.54 -22.96 -4.54
CA MET A 50 -6.93 -22.90 -4.08
C MET A 50 -7.30 -21.51 -3.61
N MET A 51 -6.44 -20.82 -2.86
CA MET A 51 -6.65 -19.43 -2.45
C MET A 51 -6.77 -18.49 -3.65
N TYR A 52 -5.88 -18.62 -4.62
CA TYR A 52 -5.89 -17.84 -5.85
C TYR A 52 -7.21 -18.02 -6.62
N GLU A 53 -7.65 -19.25 -6.83
CA GLU A 53 -8.91 -19.54 -7.52
C GLU A 53 -10.15 -19.12 -6.72
N ASN A 54 -10.11 -19.17 -5.39
CA ASN A 54 -11.18 -18.67 -4.54
C ASN A 54 -11.32 -17.14 -4.61
N SER A 55 -10.22 -16.40 -4.79
CA SER A 55 -10.27 -14.95 -4.98
C SER A 55 -11.11 -14.55 -6.22
N PHE A 56 -11.01 -15.28 -7.34
CA PHE A 56 -11.88 -15.07 -8.51
C PHE A 56 -13.35 -15.28 -8.18
N LYS A 57 -13.67 -16.36 -7.45
CA LYS A 57 -15.06 -16.67 -7.07
C LYS A 57 -15.63 -15.63 -6.12
N ASN A 58 -14.84 -15.22 -5.11
CA ASN A 58 -15.26 -14.26 -4.11
C ASN A 58 -15.48 -12.87 -4.73
N LEU A 59 -14.56 -12.43 -5.59
CA LEU A 59 -14.60 -11.14 -6.27
C LEU A 59 -15.48 -11.14 -7.51
N GLN A 60 -15.87 -12.33 -8.03
CA GLN A 60 -16.76 -12.52 -9.17
C GLN A 60 -16.21 -11.85 -10.44
N VAL A 61 -14.92 -12.08 -10.73
CA VAL A 61 -14.21 -11.51 -11.88
C VAL A 61 -13.40 -12.58 -12.61
N ASP A 62 -13.03 -12.31 -13.87
CA ASP A 62 -12.24 -13.22 -14.69
C ASP A 62 -10.76 -12.84 -14.73
N TYR A 63 -10.41 -11.63 -14.28
CA TYR A 63 -9.04 -11.15 -14.19
C TYR A 63 -8.86 -10.13 -13.04
N PHE A 64 -7.62 -10.03 -12.53
CA PHE A 64 -7.19 -8.99 -11.62
C PHE A 64 -6.37 -7.94 -12.36
N ASP A 65 -6.64 -6.66 -12.09
CA ASP A 65 -5.77 -5.59 -12.62
C ASP A 65 -4.43 -5.57 -11.90
N TYR A 66 -4.43 -5.83 -10.58
CA TYR A 66 -3.25 -5.87 -9.74
C TYR A 66 -3.29 -7.09 -8.82
N TYR A 67 -2.23 -7.87 -8.82
CA TYR A 67 -2.10 -9.02 -7.92
C TYR A 67 -0.78 -8.94 -7.15
N LEU A 68 -0.82 -9.15 -5.83
CA LEU A 68 0.36 -8.96 -4.98
C LEU A 68 0.76 -10.24 -4.24
N LEU A 69 2.05 -10.44 -4.11
CA LEU A 69 2.60 -11.25 -3.04
C LEU A 69 2.40 -10.50 -1.73
N HIS A 70 1.58 -11.04 -0.81
CA HIS A 70 1.09 -10.30 0.35
C HIS A 70 2.10 -10.24 1.50
N ASN A 71 2.38 -9.04 1.99
CA ASN A 71 3.17 -8.76 3.19
C ASN A 71 4.48 -9.55 3.21
N ILE A 72 5.36 -9.24 2.29
CA ILE A 72 6.71 -9.79 2.25
C ILE A 72 7.61 -8.88 3.07
N GLY A 73 8.53 -9.45 3.83
CA GLY A 73 9.47 -8.65 4.63
C GLY A 73 9.81 -9.28 5.97
N GLY A 74 9.17 -10.38 6.35
CA GLY A 74 9.49 -11.11 7.58
C GLY A 74 10.90 -11.68 7.56
N SER A 75 11.29 -12.33 6.46
CA SER A 75 12.65 -12.81 6.17
C SER A 75 12.74 -13.34 4.74
N ILE A 76 13.97 -13.44 4.21
CA ILE A 76 14.25 -14.13 2.94
C ILE A 76 13.77 -15.58 2.98
N ARG A 77 13.93 -16.26 4.12
CA ARG A 77 13.44 -17.64 4.30
C ARG A 77 11.92 -17.73 4.16
N ASP A 78 11.15 -16.77 4.70
CA ASP A 78 9.70 -16.77 4.57
C ASP A 78 9.26 -16.51 3.13
N PHE A 79 9.92 -15.59 2.44
CA PHE A 79 9.69 -15.37 1.01
C PHE A 79 9.94 -16.64 0.20
N ASN A 80 11.10 -17.32 0.42
CA ASN A 80 11.43 -18.54 -0.30
C ASN A 80 10.38 -19.63 -0.05
N ARG A 81 10.01 -19.87 1.21
CA ARG A 81 8.99 -20.86 1.59
C ARG A 81 7.64 -20.61 0.91
N ARG A 82 7.23 -19.35 0.82
CA ARG A 82 5.91 -18.96 0.35
C ARG A 82 5.81 -18.88 -1.18
N PHE A 83 6.90 -18.62 -1.87
CA PHE A 83 6.84 -18.28 -3.29
C PHE A 83 7.86 -19.00 -4.16
N ILE A 84 9.04 -19.33 -3.65
CA ILE A 84 10.11 -19.97 -4.43
C ILE A 84 10.03 -21.49 -4.33
N ASP A 85 10.13 -22.03 -3.11
CA ASP A 85 10.26 -23.48 -2.86
C ASP A 85 9.01 -24.25 -3.30
N ASN A 86 7.85 -23.62 -3.28
CA ASN A 86 6.57 -24.18 -3.70
C ASN A 86 6.20 -23.86 -5.18
N GLY A 87 7.07 -23.14 -5.91
CA GLY A 87 6.87 -22.76 -7.31
C GLY A 87 5.71 -21.79 -7.54
N MET A 88 5.25 -21.06 -6.51
CA MET A 88 4.14 -20.11 -6.66
C MET A 88 4.53 -18.85 -7.41
N LEU A 89 5.80 -18.42 -7.33
CA LEU A 89 6.24 -17.25 -8.10
C LEU A 89 6.12 -17.51 -9.60
N ASP A 90 6.65 -18.65 -10.06
CA ASP A 90 6.59 -19.03 -11.47
C ASP A 90 5.13 -19.20 -11.93
N PHE A 91 4.27 -19.81 -11.10
CA PHE A 91 2.83 -19.92 -11.36
C PHE A 91 2.16 -18.55 -11.55
N LEU A 92 2.43 -17.57 -10.70
CA LEU A 92 1.84 -16.23 -10.81
C LEU A 92 2.35 -15.46 -12.04
N VAL A 93 3.61 -15.67 -12.43
CA VAL A 93 4.14 -15.15 -13.69
C VAL A 93 3.40 -15.75 -14.89
N GLU A 94 3.18 -17.08 -14.91
CA GLU A 94 2.38 -17.74 -15.95
C GLU A 94 0.94 -17.22 -16.00
N GLU A 95 0.30 -16.95 -14.85
CA GLU A 95 -1.05 -16.39 -14.80
C GLU A 95 -1.10 -14.95 -15.34
N ARG A 96 -0.03 -14.17 -15.17
CA ARG A 96 0.13 -12.86 -15.82
C ARG A 96 0.25 -13.03 -17.36
N GLU A 97 1.05 -13.95 -17.83
CA GLU A 97 1.19 -14.23 -19.28
C GLU A 97 -0.14 -14.68 -19.91
N LYS A 98 -0.97 -15.41 -19.16
CA LYS A 98 -2.32 -15.81 -19.58
C LYS A 98 -3.35 -14.65 -19.52
N GLY A 99 -2.98 -13.50 -18.98
CA GLY A 99 -3.85 -12.33 -18.83
C GLY A 99 -4.84 -12.40 -17.66
N ARG A 100 -4.76 -13.40 -16.79
CA ARG A 100 -5.58 -13.47 -15.55
C ARG A 100 -5.09 -12.47 -14.49
N ILE A 101 -3.83 -12.12 -14.53
CA ILE A 101 -3.22 -11.03 -13.78
C ILE A 101 -2.69 -10.02 -14.80
N ARG A 102 -3.07 -8.76 -14.72
CA ARG A 102 -2.54 -7.71 -15.60
C ARG A 102 -1.22 -7.14 -15.11
N ASN A 103 -1.12 -6.90 -13.80
CA ASN A 103 0.07 -6.36 -13.15
C ASN A 103 0.40 -7.22 -11.93
N LEU A 104 1.62 -7.76 -11.86
CA LEU A 104 2.12 -8.56 -10.75
C LEU A 104 3.13 -7.76 -9.92
N GLY A 105 2.87 -7.67 -8.63
CA GLY A 105 3.72 -6.95 -7.68
C GLY A 105 3.75 -7.60 -6.31
N TRP A 106 4.17 -6.84 -5.32
CA TRP A 106 4.25 -7.32 -3.95
C TRP A 106 4.07 -6.18 -2.95
N SER A 107 3.61 -6.50 -1.74
CA SER A 107 3.49 -5.56 -0.63
C SER A 107 4.57 -5.84 0.41
N PHE A 108 5.18 -4.78 0.93
CA PHE A 108 6.37 -4.87 1.76
C PHE A 108 6.20 -4.25 3.14
N HIS A 109 6.63 -5.03 4.17
CA HIS A 109 6.88 -4.58 5.53
C HIS A 109 8.08 -5.34 6.08
N GLY A 110 9.26 -4.75 6.13
CA GLY A 110 10.45 -5.48 6.57
C GLY A 110 11.73 -4.66 6.52
N SER A 111 12.86 -5.36 6.57
CA SER A 111 14.21 -4.79 6.54
C SER A 111 14.73 -4.59 5.11
N ALA A 112 15.73 -3.72 4.96
CA ALA A 112 16.30 -3.37 3.66
C ALA A 112 16.90 -4.58 2.93
N ASP A 113 17.55 -5.49 3.64
CA ASP A 113 18.15 -6.70 3.05
C ASP A 113 17.10 -7.62 2.41
N VAL A 114 15.91 -7.74 3.02
CA VAL A 114 14.78 -8.50 2.45
C VAL A 114 14.19 -7.77 1.25
N PHE A 115 14.05 -6.45 1.34
CA PHE A 115 13.59 -5.62 0.21
C PHE A 115 14.48 -5.78 -1.01
N ASP A 116 15.79 -5.59 -0.82
CA ASP A 116 16.79 -5.68 -1.90
C ASP A 116 16.83 -7.07 -2.51
N HIS A 117 16.72 -8.11 -1.67
CA HIS A 117 16.66 -9.49 -2.15
C HIS A 117 15.48 -9.73 -3.08
N ILE A 118 14.29 -9.27 -2.73
CA ILE A 118 13.08 -9.46 -3.56
C ILE A 118 13.11 -8.55 -4.78
N LEU A 119 13.64 -7.34 -4.62
CA LEU A 119 13.81 -6.39 -5.71
C LEU A 119 14.75 -6.94 -6.80
N ALA A 120 15.78 -7.70 -6.43
CA ALA A 120 16.68 -8.36 -7.38
C ALA A 120 15.97 -9.36 -8.30
N TYR A 121 14.84 -9.94 -7.88
CA TYR A 121 14.02 -10.76 -8.78
C TYR A 121 13.39 -9.97 -9.94
N HIS A 122 13.47 -8.64 -9.92
CA HIS A 122 12.95 -7.83 -11.02
C HIS A 122 13.59 -8.18 -12.37
N GLU A 123 14.86 -8.57 -12.40
CA GLU A 123 15.53 -9.02 -13.62
C GLU A 123 14.87 -10.25 -14.27
N LYS A 124 14.26 -11.13 -13.46
CA LYS A 124 13.57 -12.33 -13.92
C LYS A 124 12.06 -12.13 -14.06
N VAL A 125 11.44 -11.49 -13.07
CA VAL A 125 9.98 -11.41 -12.93
C VAL A 125 9.41 -10.18 -13.64
N HIS A 126 10.21 -9.11 -13.77
CA HIS A 126 9.75 -7.80 -14.26
C HIS A 126 8.54 -7.31 -13.44
N TRP A 127 8.79 -6.99 -12.14
CA TRP A 127 7.75 -6.46 -11.26
C TRP A 127 7.09 -5.24 -11.89
N ASP A 128 5.77 -5.25 -11.97
CA ASP A 128 4.98 -4.16 -12.57
C ASP A 128 4.78 -3.02 -11.57
N PHE A 129 4.82 -3.31 -10.26
CA PHE A 129 4.69 -2.34 -9.18
C PHE A 129 5.08 -2.92 -7.82
N VAL A 130 5.25 -2.05 -6.81
CA VAL A 130 5.44 -2.46 -5.41
C VAL A 130 4.57 -1.61 -4.50
N LEU A 131 3.87 -2.24 -3.56
CA LEU A 131 3.08 -1.55 -2.53
C LEU A 131 3.95 -1.34 -1.29
N ILE A 132 4.28 -0.09 -0.99
CA ILE A 132 5.11 0.32 0.15
C ILE A 132 4.34 1.21 1.13
N GLN A 133 4.73 1.17 2.40
CA GLN A 133 4.26 2.14 3.39
C GLN A 133 5.01 3.45 3.19
N MET A 134 4.28 4.55 2.96
CA MET A 134 4.88 5.87 2.75
C MET A 134 3.96 6.98 3.23
N ASN A 135 4.53 7.90 3.99
CA ASN A 135 3.96 9.16 4.43
C ASN A 135 5.12 10.07 4.91
N TYR A 136 4.86 11.34 5.20
CA TYR A 136 5.92 12.28 5.56
C TYR A 136 6.63 11.94 6.89
N SER A 137 6.00 11.18 7.80
CA SER A 137 6.65 10.71 9.03
C SER A 137 7.59 9.53 8.75
N ASP A 138 7.13 8.52 8.00
CA ASP A 138 7.91 7.32 7.70
C ASP A 138 8.96 7.56 6.61
N TRP A 139 8.94 8.70 5.96
CA TRP A 139 9.94 9.05 4.93
C TRP A 139 11.36 8.93 5.46
N ARG A 140 11.63 9.56 6.61
CA ARG A 140 12.95 9.52 7.30
C ARG A 140 12.93 8.82 8.65
N ASN A 141 11.76 8.50 9.19
CA ASN A 141 11.61 8.07 10.59
C ASN A 141 10.71 6.83 10.71
N ALA A 142 10.81 5.88 9.79
CA ALA A 142 10.06 4.63 9.87
C ALA A 142 10.38 3.87 11.15
N ARG A 143 9.35 3.24 11.75
CA ARG A 143 9.46 2.55 13.03
C ARG A 143 9.17 1.06 12.90
N GLY A 144 9.63 0.32 13.92
CA GLY A 144 9.39 -1.10 14.02
C GLY A 144 10.22 -1.89 13.00
N ARG A 145 9.56 -2.67 12.15
CA ARG A 145 10.20 -3.48 11.10
C ARG A 145 10.44 -2.72 9.80
N ASN A 146 9.85 -1.55 9.67
CA ASN A 146 9.83 -0.83 8.40
C ASN A 146 11.12 -0.07 8.16
N VAL A 147 11.53 -0.03 6.91
CA VAL A 147 12.62 0.81 6.39
C VAL A 147 12.05 2.19 6.05
N ASN A 148 12.88 3.23 6.14
CA ASN A 148 12.51 4.57 5.70
C ASN A 148 11.98 4.55 4.27
N ALA A 149 10.84 5.19 4.06
CA ALA A 149 10.17 5.22 2.77
C ALA A 149 11.02 5.89 1.68
N GLU A 150 11.88 6.83 2.06
CA GLU A 150 12.86 7.46 1.16
C GLU A 150 13.76 6.41 0.48
N TYR A 151 14.26 5.44 1.23
CA TYR A 151 15.06 4.34 0.66
C TYR A 151 14.24 3.50 -0.30
N LEU A 152 13.06 3.02 0.13
CA LEU A 152 12.21 2.15 -0.66
C LEU A 152 11.77 2.82 -1.98
N TYR A 153 11.30 4.05 -1.88
CA TYR A 153 10.88 4.85 -3.03
C TYR A 153 12.04 5.07 -4.01
N THR A 154 13.21 5.49 -3.51
CA THR A 154 14.38 5.76 -4.34
C THR A 154 14.86 4.52 -5.09
N GLU A 155 14.86 3.35 -4.45
CA GLU A 155 15.28 2.11 -5.10
C GLU A 155 14.28 1.64 -6.17
N LEU A 156 12.98 1.89 -5.97
CA LEU A 156 11.95 1.64 -6.99
C LEU A 156 12.08 2.62 -8.17
N GLU A 157 12.23 3.91 -7.88
CA GLU A 157 12.36 4.96 -8.90
C GLU A 157 13.59 4.73 -9.81
N LYS A 158 14.74 4.38 -9.26
CA LYS A 158 15.95 4.02 -10.02
C LYS A 158 15.73 2.91 -11.03
N ARG A 159 14.77 2.02 -10.78
CA ARG A 159 14.45 0.87 -11.65
C ARG A 159 13.21 1.09 -12.50
N GLY A 160 12.58 2.26 -12.39
CA GLY A 160 11.34 2.56 -13.09
C GLY A 160 10.16 1.69 -12.66
N ILE A 161 10.19 1.15 -11.43
CA ILE A 161 9.10 0.35 -10.88
C ILE A 161 8.13 1.28 -10.12
N PRO A 162 6.87 1.43 -10.57
CA PRO A 162 5.90 2.28 -9.90
C PRO A 162 5.59 1.82 -8.46
N ALA A 163 5.38 2.78 -7.56
CA ALA A 163 4.94 2.51 -6.21
C ALA A 163 3.42 2.69 -6.05
N LEU A 164 2.75 1.72 -5.42
CA LEU A 164 1.49 1.93 -4.73
C LEU A 164 1.78 2.28 -3.27
N ILE A 165 0.95 3.12 -2.68
CA ILE A 165 1.18 3.57 -1.31
C ILE A 165 0.11 3.02 -0.37
N MET A 166 0.54 2.35 0.69
CA MET A 166 -0.27 2.05 1.86
C MET A 166 0.12 2.94 3.04
N GLU A 167 -0.77 3.04 4.02
CA GLU A 167 -0.57 3.85 5.23
C GLU A 167 -0.24 5.34 4.95
N PRO A 168 -0.88 5.97 3.95
CA PRO A 168 -0.63 7.39 3.68
C PRO A 168 -0.93 8.28 4.90
N LEU A 169 -1.81 7.85 5.79
CA LEU A 169 -2.17 8.53 7.02
C LEU A 169 -1.68 7.82 8.29
N LEU A 170 -0.78 6.83 8.17
CA LEU A 170 -0.21 6.09 9.31
C LEU A 170 -1.31 5.54 10.24
N GLY A 171 -2.29 4.81 9.68
CA GLY A 171 -3.46 4.29 10.40
C GLY A 171 -4.41 5.38 10.93
N GLY A 172 -4.42 6.56 10.34
CA GLY A 172 -5.22 7.70 10.76
C GLY A 172 -4.50 8.66 11.74
N ARG A 173 -3.29 8.34 12.19
CA ARG A 173 -2.52 9.19 13.12
C ARG A 173 -2.11 10.53 12.51
N LEU A 174 -1.95 10.60 11.20
CA LEU A 174 -1.62 11.83 10.48
C LEU A 174 -2.87 12.63 10.07
N SER A 175 -4.07 12.15 10.38
CA SER A 175 -5.32 12.92 10.29
C SER A 175 -5.84 13.38 11.64
N ASN A 176 -5.37 12.75 12.73
CA ASN A 176 -5.72 13.08 14.11
C ASN A 176 -4.43 13.31 14.91
N VAL A 177 -3.82 14.44 14.69
CA VAL A 177 -2.56 14.84 15.31
C VAL A 177 -2.78 15.61 16.61
N PRO A 178 -1.77 15.73 17.52
CA PRO A 178 -1.87 16.59 18.69
C PRO A 178 -2.19 18.05 18.33
N ALA A 179 -2.92 18.75 19.20
CA ALA A 179 -3.43 20.10 18.92
C ALA A 179 -2.36 21.13 18.50
N HIS A 180 -1.14 21.05 19.05
CA HIS A 180 -0.03 21.93 18.67
C HIS A 180 0.49 21.63 17.25
N ILE A 181 0.43 20.36 16.81
CA ILE A 181 0.79 19.97 15.44
C ILE A 181 -0.32 20.40 14.48
N GLU A 182 -1.58 20.20 14.87
CA GLU A 182 -2.71 20.70 14.06
C GLU A 182 -2.63 22.20 13.86
N ALA A 183 -2.39 22.97 14.94
CA ALA A 183 -2.20 24.42 14.86
C ALA A 183 -1.05 24.80 13.91
N ARG A 184 0.09 24.09 13.96
CA ARG A 184 1.22 24.32 13.07
C ARG A 184 0.84 24.11 11.59
N LEU A 185 0.13 23.02 11.28
CA LEU A 185 -0.32 22.73 9.92
C LEU A 185 -1.38 23.73 9.41
N LYS A 186 -2.32 24.10 10.29
CA LYS A 186 -3.38 25.09 10.02
C LYS A 186 -2.88 26.52 9.86
N MET A 187 -1.75 26.87 10.46
CA MET A 187 -1.12 28.18 10.23
C MET A 187 -0.59 28.34 8.80
N GLN A 188 -0.21 27.24 8.14
CA GLN A 188 0.22 27.27 6.74
C GLN A 188 -0.97 27.27 5.77
N GLU A 189 -1.96 26.43 6.00
CA GLU A 189 -3.15 26.29 5.16
C GLU A 189 -4.42 26.13 6.03
N PRO A 190 -5.05 27.22 6.47
CA PRO A 190 -6.18 27.20 7.40
C PRO A 190 -7.39 26.40 6.92
N ASP A 191 -7.64 26.46 5.60
CA ASP A 191 -8.85 25.91 4.99
C ASP A 191 -8.72 24.43 4.59
N ARG A 192 -7.50 23.87 4.56
CA ARG A 192 -7.26 22.48 4.20
C ARG A 192 -7.28 21.57 5.42
N SER A 193 -7.69 20.31 5.25
CA SER A 193 -7.62 19.30 6.29
C SER A 193 -6.17 18.95 6.66
N VAL A 194 -5.98 18.46 7.89
CA VAL A 194 -4.69 17.90 8.32
C VAL A 194 -4.28 16.70 7.45
N ALA A 195 -5.24 15.87 7.07
CA ALA A 195 -5.00 14.70 6.22
C ALA A 195 -4.47 15.06 4.83
N SER A 196 -4.91 16.21 4.27
CA SER A 196 -4.51 16.66 2.93
C SER A 196 -2.99 16.84 2.78
N TRP A 197 -2.29 17.21 3.83
CA TRP A 197 -0.83 17.34 3.82
C TRP A 197 -0.14 16.02 3.48
N SER A 198 -0.59 14.90 4.06
CA SER A 198 0.02 13.61 3.80
C SER A 198 -0.35 13.05 2.42
N PHE A 199 -1.57 13.29 1.95
CA PHE A 199 -1.96 12.93 0.58
C PHE A 199 -1.18 13.73 -0.45
N ARG A 200 -1.04 15.04 -0.26
CA ARG A 200 -0.25 15.90 -1.15
C ARG A 200 1.24 15.55 -1.10
N PHE A 201 1.78 15.22 0.08
CA PHE A 201 3.15 14.73 0.23
C PHE A 201 3.39 13.53 -0.70
N ASN A 202 2.60 12.48 -0.55
CA ASN A 202 2.74 11.29 -1.39
C ASN A 202 2.52 11.62 -2.88
N GLY A 203 1.47 12.38 -3.22
CA GLY A 203 1.16 12.74 -4.60
C GLY A 203 2.22 13.62 -5.28
N SER A 204 3.14 14.22 -4.52
CA SER A 204 4.22 15.04 -5.05
C SER A 204 5.41 14.25 -5.58
N TYR A 205 5.36 12.91 -5.51
CA TYR A 205 6.41 12.04 -6.02
C TYR A 205 5.96 11.37 -7.32
N PRO A 206 6.69 11.58 -8.44
CA PRO A 206 6.20 11.21 -9.78
C PRO A 206 6.10 9.71 -10.03
N ASN A 207 6.84 8.87 -9.29
CA ASN A 207 6.81 7.41 -9.45
C ASN A 207 5.70 6.72 -8.63
N ILE A 208 4.75 7.49 -8.07
CA ILE A 208 3.59 6.95 -7.37
C ILE A 208 2.42 6.77 -8.32
N LEU A 209 1.92 5.55 -8.41
CA LEU A 209 0.80 5.18 -9.25
C LEU A 209 -0.55 5.47 -8.56
N CYS A 210 -0.68 5.10 -7.29
CA CYS A 210 -1.92 5.24 -6.53
C CYS A 210 -1.64 5.20 -5.02
N MET A 211 -2.54 5.82 -4.24
CA MET A 211 -2.55 5.78 -2.77
C MET A 211 -3.80 5.09 -2.26
N LEU A 212 -3.63 4.12 -1.37
CA LEU A 212 -4.73 3.41 -0.76
C LEU A 212 -5.22 4.17 0.48
N SER A 213 -6.49 4.50 0.53
CA SER A 213 -7.12 5.19 1.64
C SER A 213 -8.28 4.38 2.22
N GLY A 214 -8.27 4.15 3.53
CA GLY A 214 -9.33 3.46 4.26
C GLY A 214 -10.48 4.40 4.63
N MET A 215 -11.18 4.91 3.63
CA MET A 215 -12.33 5.80 3.81
C MET A 215 -13.56 5.02 4.32
N VAL A 216 -14.05 5.35 5.51
CA VAL A 216 -15.23 4.72 6.12
C VAL A 216 -16.43 5.66 6.26
N TYR A 217 -16.23 6.95 5.99
CA TYR A 217 -17.27 7.99 6.00
C TYR A 217 -17.20 8.77 4.69
N GLU A 218 -18.35 9.35 4.29
CA GLU A 218 -18.47 10.16 3.08
C GLU A 218 -17.58 11.40 3.15
N GLU A 219 -17.45 12.00 4.32
CA GLU A 219 -16.59 13.16 4.57
C GLU A 219 -15.12 12.87 4.26
N HIS A 220 -14.64 11.64 4.55
CA HIS A 220 -13.28 11.23 4.16
C HIS A 220 -13.11 11.19 2.65
N LEU A 221 -14.12 10.68 1.92
CA LEU A 221 -14.09 10.64 0.47
C LEU A 221 -14.08 12.05 -0.13
N GLN A 222 -14.93 12.93 0.39
CA GLN A 222 -15.03 14.32 -0.07
C GLN A 222 -13.72 15.08 0.16
N ASP A 223 -13.13 14.98 1.36
CA ASP A 223 -11.85 15.61 1.70
C ASP A 223 -10.69 15.09 0.84
N ASN A 224 -10.64 13.77 0.61
CA ASN A 224 -9.62 13.18 -0.25
C ASN A 224 -9.78 13.65 -1.71
N ILE A 225 -11.00 13.77 -2.24
CA ILE A 225 -11.24 14.32 -3.57
C ILE A 225 -10.77 15.78 -3.65
N LEU A 226 -11.07 16.60 -2.64
CA LEU A 226 -10.61 17.99 -2.56
C LEU A 226 -9.08 18.11 -2.52
N SER A 227 -8.39 17.13 -1.93
CA SER A 227 -6.93 17.08 -1.88
C SER A 227 -6.30 16.87 -3.27
N PHE A 228 -7.04 16.25 -4.21
CA PHE A 228 -6.55 15.89 -5.54
C PHE A 228 -7.22 16.66 -6.69
N SER A 229 -8.22 17.51 -6.43
CA SER A 229 -8.96 18.20 -7.51
C SER A 229 -9.24 19.67 -7.19
N PRO A 230 -8.41 20.61 -7.69
CA PRO A 230 -7.18 20.40 -8.45
C PRO A 230 -6.00 19.94 -7.55
N PHE A 231 -5.16 19.05 -8.07
CA PHE A 231 -3.96 18.64 -7.36
C PHE A 231 -2.87 19.72 -7.45
N THR A 232 -2.30 20.06 -6.31
CA THR A 232 -1.14 20.96 -6.21
C THR A 232 -0.02 20.23 -5.49
N PRO A 233 1.09 19.88 -6.18
CA PRO A 233 2.26 19.27 -5.55
C PRO A 233 2.82 20.18 -4.47
N LEU A 234 3.41 19.57 -3.44
CA LEU A 234 4.18 20.29 -2.43
C LEU A 234 5.49 20.80 -3.02
N THR A 235 5.86 22.01 -2.64
CA THR A 235 7.20 22.56 -2.86
C THR A 235 8.21 21.86 -1.96
N ASP A 236 9.50 22.03 -2.21
CA ASP A 236 10.55 21.46 -1.36
C ASP A 236 10.54 22.08 0.03
N ASP A 237 10.20 23.37 0.17
CA ASP A 237 10.04 24.03 1.47
C ASP A 237 8.86 23.46 2.27
N GLU A 238 7.74 23.13 1.60
CA GLU A 238 6.60 22.46 2.24
C GLU A 238 6.92 21.02 2.65
N LYS A 239 7.72 20.29 1.87
CA LYS A 239 8.21 18.96 2.27
C LYS A 239 9.12 19.05 3.49
N GLU A 240 10.07 20.00 3.52
CA GLU A 240 10.94 20.19 4.69
C GLU A 240 10.14 20.61 5.93
N PHE A 241 9.16 21.49 5.78
CA PHE A 241 8.20 21.82 6.85
C PHE A 241 7.50 20.58 7.42
N LEU A 242 7.14 19.61 6.58
CA LEU A 242 6.53 18.35 7.01
C LEU A 242 7.54 17.44 7.71
N PHE A 243 8.81 17.41 7.29
CA PHE A 243 9.84 16.63 7.96
C PHE A 243 10.12 17.20 9.36
N GLU A 244 10.24 18.52 9.51
CA GLU A 244 10.32 19.17 10.82
C GLU A 244 9.08 18.87 11.68
N THR A 245 7.89 18.87 11.09
CA THR A 245 6.65 18.55 11.79
C THR A 245 6.65 17.09 12.27
N ALA A 246 7.14 16.16 11.48
CA ALA A 246 7.32 14.76 11.89
C ALA A 246 8.31 14.64 13.06
N GLU A 247 9.43 15.35 13.02
CA GLU A 247 10.39 15.37 14.13
C GLU A 247 9.77 15.91 15.43
N LEU A 248 8.97 16.96 15.36
CA LEU A 248 8.22 17.47 16.52
C LEU A 248 7.26 16.43 17.08
N MET A 249 6.56 15.69 16.23
CA MET A 249 5.68 14.58 16.66
C MET A 249 6.46 13.46 17.37
N LEU A 250 7.71 13.23 16.99
CA LEU A 250 8.57 12.19 17.55
C LEU A 250 9.17 12.56 18.93
N GLN A 251 9.19 13.83 19.27
CA GLN A 251 9.68 14.28 20.59
C GLN A 251 8.81 13.81 21.76
N TYR A 252 7.55 13.42 21.47
CA TYR A 252 6.67 12.85 22.48
C TYR A 252 6.81 11.33 22.52
N PRO A 253 7.04 10.72 23.70
CA PRO A 253 7.13 9.26 23.81
C PRO A 253 5.79 8.63 23.46
N THR A 254 5.75 7.94 22.35
CA THR A 254 4.57 7.18 21.90
C THR A 254 4.94 5.73 21.66
N ILE A 255 4.00 4.82 21.91
CA ILE A 255 4.16 3.44 21.45
C ILE A 255 4.21 3.46 19.91
N PRO A 256 5.22 2.83 19.29
CA PRO A 256 5.33 2.75 17.84
C PRO A 256 4.21 1.84 17.29
N CYS A 257 3.05 2.44 17.05
CA CYS A 257 1.87 1.77 16.55
C CYS A 257 1.26 2.61 15.42
N ASN A 258 0.87 1.96 14.32
CA ASN A 258 0.17 2.60 13.21
C ASN A 258 -1.36 2.50 13.30
N ASP A 259 -1.88 2.02 14.42
CA ASP A 259 -3.32 1.85 14.69
C ASP A 259 -4.07 1.01 13.63
N CYS A 260 -3.39 0.07 13.01
CA CYS A 260 -3.99 -0.80 11.98
C CYS A 260 -5.06 -1.77 12.50
N LYS A 261 -5.29 -1.85 13.81
CA LYS A 261 -6.29 -2.69 14.49
C LYS A 261 -6.07 -4.20 14.40
N TYR A 262 -4.94 -4.67 13.86
CA TYR A 262 -4.69 -6.12 13.74
C TYR A 262 -4.36 -6.83 15.06
N CYS A 263 -4.07 -6.11 16.12
CA CYS A 263 -3.73 -6.67 17.43
C CYS A 263 -4.89 -6.60 18.45
N MET A 264 -6.08 -6.19 18.05
CA MET A 264 -7.27 -6.09 18.89
C MET A 264 -8.25 -7.22 18.62
#